data_2777cc1ef7d59a65ed44a24e49b51ab0
#
_entry.id   2777cc1ef7d59a65ed44a24e49b51ab0
#
_cell.length_a   1.000
_cell.length_b   1.000
_cell.length_c   1.000
_cell.angle_alpha   90.00
_cell.angle_beta   90.00
_cell.angle_gamma   90.00
#
_symmetry.space_group_name_H-M   'P 1'
#
loop_
_entity.id
_entity.type
_entity.pdbx_description
1 polymer ?
#
loop_
_entity_poly.entity_id
_entity_poly.type
_entity_poly.pdbx_seq_one_letter_code
_entity_poly.pdbx_strand_id
1 'polypeptide(L)'
;LAGFKPDFVAGHSLGELSALYAAGALKRDEVCKLVWHRSQAMATNTEGSGNGGMAAVIGDGALNISITVPGVWIANRNSPRQVVITGGAAEVKRQSALLESQGFKVVALSVANAYHSPHMQGASDYFMKLLSTAQVEAPRKAKVFSNVTAEAYPVNQSSVREILSRHITSSVRFVEQIENMYAQGARVFVEFGPRNTLTKLTEQILKHHNDPDVRTIAVNSTSKQCSDVLLRKAAIELCVAGVALADFDPW
;
A
#
# COMPACT_ATOMS: atom_id res chain seq x y z
N LEU A 1 4.31 22.84 1.31
CA LEU A 1 4.29 24.09 2.05
C LEU A 1 5.35 24.07 3.16
N ALA A 2 5.41 23.01 3.99
CA ALA A 2 6.40 22.90 5.08
C ALA A 2 7.83 22.56 4.63
N GLY A 3 8.10 22.49 3.33
CA GLY A 3 9.44 22.21 2.79
C GLY A 3 9.93 20.77 2.98
N PHE A 4 9.12 19.88 3.51
CA PHE A 4 9.47 18.48 3.69
C PHE A 4 9.84 17.80 2.38
N LYS A 5 11.02 17.18 2.33
CA LYS A 5 11.52 16.44 1.17
C LYS A 5 11.83 15.01 1.60
N PRO A 6 11.01 14.03 1.21
CA PRO A 6 11.28 12.64 1.53
C PRO A 6 12.40 12.08 0.66
N ASP A 7 13.23 11.20 1.23
CA ASP A 7 14.22 10.40 0.49
C ASP A 7 13.52 9.26 -0.25
N PHE A 8 12.52 8.66 0.41
CA PHE A 8 11.72 7.55 -0.07
C PHE A 8 10.24 7.87 -0.01
N VAL A 9 9.49 7.37 -0.96
CA VAL A 9 8.03 7.37 -0.93
C VAL A 9 7.51 5.99 -1.28
N ALA A 10 6.41 5.61 -0.66
CA ALA A 10 5.73 4.35 -0.88
C ALA A 10 4.23 4.54 -0.73
N GLY A 11 3.45 3.59 -1.22
CA GLY A 11 2.03 3.58 -1.00
C GLY A 11 1.53 2.14 -0.86
N HIS A 12 0.38 1.97 -0.24
CA HIS A 12 -0.28 0.68 -0.14
C HIS A 12 -1.39 0.63 -1.19
N SER A 13 -1.32 -0.30 -2.13
CA SER A 13 -2.29 -0.45 -3.22
C SER A 13 -2.51 0.90 -3.95
N LEU A 14 -3.71 1.47 -3.91
CA LEU A 14 -4.00 2.76 -4.57
C LEU A 14 -2.99 3.87 -4.20
N GLY A 15 -2.47 3.84 -2.98
CA GLY A 15 -1.48 4.81 -2.49
C GLY A 15 -0.18 4.85 -3.30
N GLU A 16 0.15 3.80 -4.05
CA GLU A 16 1.33 3.78 -4.92
C GLU A 16 1.25 4.83 -6.04
N LEU A 17 0.04 5.11 -6.58
CA LEU A 17 -0.16 6.20 -7.53
C LEU A 17 0.11 7.59 -6.90
N SER A 18 -0.28 7.76 -5.62
CA SER A 18 0.02 8.97 -4.86
C SER A 18 1.52 9.12 -4.60
N ALA A 19 2.23 8.02 -4.34
CA ALA A 19 3.67 8.01 -4.17
C ALA A 19 4.40 8.40 -5.47
N LEU A 20 3.97 7.87 -6.62
CA LEU A 20 4.50 8.24 -7.94
C LEU A 20 4.26 9.73 -8.26
N TYR A 21 3.10 10.27 -7.88
CA TYR A 21 2.83 11.71 -7.99
C TYR A 21 3.77 12.53 -7.10
N ALA A 22 3.94 12.16 -5.84
CA ALA A 22 4.84 12.86 -4.92
C ALA A 22 6.29 12.87 -5.42
N ALA A 23 6.76 11.77 -6.01
CA ALA A 23 8.07 11.64 -6.61
C ALA A 23 8.23 12.34 -7.98
N GLY A 24 7.16 12.93 -8.50
CA GLY A 24 7.17 13.64 -9.77
C GLY A 24 7.14 12.75 -11.02
N ALA A 25 6.80 11.47 -10.85
CA ALA A 25 6.60 10.54 -11.97
C ALA A 25 5.26 10.75 -12.69
N LEU A 26 4.27 11.32 -12.00
CA LEU A 26 2.96 11.66 -12.51
C LEU A 26 2.65 13.13 -12.25
N LYS A 27 1.94 13.79 -13.17
CA LYS A 27 1.34 15.10 -12.95
C LYS A 27 -0.01 14.94 -12.24
N ARG A 28 -0.52 16.02 -11.61
CA ARG A 28 -1.77 16.00 -10.84
C ARG A 28 -2.96 15.48 -11.66
N ASP A 29 -3.15 16.00 -12.86
CA ASP A 29 -4.30 15.61 -13.70
C ASP A 29 -4.18 14.15 -14.14
N GLU A 30 -2.96 13.69 -14.40
CA GLU A 30 -2.71 12.31 -14.80
C GLU A 30 -2.96 11.32 -13.65
N VAL A 31 -2.51 11.62 -12.42
CA VAL A 31 -2.78 10.74 -11.28
C VAL A 31 -4.29 10.68 -10.98
N CYS A 32 -5.01 11.80 -11.04
CA CYS A 32 -6.47 11.83 -10.86
C CYS A 32 -7.18 10.95 -11.89
N LYS A 33 -6.80 11.08 -13.16
CA LYS A 33 -7.32 10.27 -14.26
C LYS A 33 -7.02 8.77 -14.05
N LEU A 34 -5.78 8.41 -13.74
CA LEU A 34 -5.38 7.02 -13.49
C LEU A 34 -6.14 6.41 -12.30
N VAL A 35 -6.27 7.14 -11.19
CA VAL A 35 -7.04 6.71 -10.01
C VAL A 35 -8.49 6.45 -10.35
N TRP A 36 -9.13 7.36 -11.08
CA TRP A 36 -10.53 7.24 -11.47
C TRP A 36 -10.76 6.01 -12.37
N HIS A 37 -9.98 5.88 -13.43
CA HIS A 37 -10.09 4.76 -14.37
C HIS A 37 -9.75 3.41 -13.72
N ARG A 38 -8.72 3.36 -12.86
CA ARG A 38 -8.39 2.17 -12.09
C ARG A 38 -9.56 1.73 -11.22
N SER A 39 -10.17 2.67 -10.52
CA SER A 39 -11.32 2.40 -9.65
C SER A 39 -12.52 1.88 -10.44
N GLN A 40 -12.82 2.48 -11.59
CA GLN A 40 -13.88 2.00 -12.49
C GLN A 40 -13.58 0.60 -13.03
N ALA A 41 -12.38 0.36 -13.55
CA ALA A 41 -11.98 -0.95 -14.05
C ALA A 41 -12.09 -2.04 -12.99
N MET A 42 -11.68 -1.75 -11.76
CA MET A 42 -11.77 -2.69 -10.65
C MET A 42 -13.21 -2.93 -10.18
N ALA A 43 -14.09 -1.93 -10.28
CA ALA A 43 -15.50 -2.05 -9.91
C ALA A 43 -16.32 -2.81 -10.97
N THR A 44 -16.01 -2.59 -12.26
CA THR A 44 -16.77 -3.15 -13.40
C THR A 44 -16.17 -4.42 -13.98
N ASN A 45 -15.08 -4.93 -13.41
CA ASN A 45 -14.45 -6.17 -13.87
C ASN A 45 -15.44 -7.35 -13.74
N THR A 46 -16.05 -7.71 -14.86
CA THR A 46 -17.12 -8.72 -14.91
C THR A 46 -16.61 -10.14 -15.16
N GLU A 47 -15.37 -10.32 -15.57
CA GLU A 47 -14.75 -11.64 -15.73
C GLU A 47 -14.44 -12.24 -14.36
N GLY A 48 -15.42 -12.89 -13.76
CA GLY A 48 -15.40 -13.38 -12.37
C GLY A 48 -16.26 -12.56 -11.41
N SER A 49 -17.08 -11.66 -11.93
CA SER A 49 -17.84 -10.66 -11.17
C SER A 49 -18.93 -11.25 -10.29
N GLY A 50 -19.06 -10.65 -9.14
CA GLY A 50 -20.14 -10.91 -8.19
C GLY A 50 -19.87 -12.05 -7.20
N ASN A 51 -18.80 -12.84 -7.40
CA ASN A 51 -18.40 -13.93 -6.51
C ASN A 51 -16.97 -13.81 -5.97
N GLY A 52 -16.35 -12.65 -6.05
CA GLY A 52 -15.06 -12.41 -5.41
C GLY A 52 -15.19 -12.21 -3.90
N GLY A 53 -14.16 -12.60 -3.18
CA GLY A 53 -14.09 -12.42 -1.73
C GLY A 53 -12.68 -12.11 -1.28
N MET A 54 -12.58 -11.43 -0.13
CA MET A 54 -11.32 -11.20 0.57
C MET A 54 -11.51 -11.39 2.07
N ALA A 55 -10.48 -11.84 2.75
CA ALA A 55 -10.48 -11.96 4.20
C ALA A 55 -9.12 -11.57 4.79
N ALA A 56 -9.13 -10.82 5.88
CA ALA A 56 -7.94 -10.53 6.66
C ALA A 56 -7.67 -11.69 7.62
N VAL A 57 -6.47 -12.25 7.57
CA VAL A 57 -5.96 -13.29 8.45
C VAL A 57 -5.02 -12.64 9.45
N ILE A 58 -5.33 -12.75 10.73
CA ILE A 58 -4.66 -12.03 11.82
C ILE A 58 -4.18 -13.03 12.86
N GLY A 59 -2.93 -12.95 13.22
CA GLY A 59 -2.31 -13.79 14.25
C GLY A 59 -0.79 -13.85 14.09
N ASP A 60 -0.11 -14.41 15.08
CA ASP A 60 1.32 -14.64 14.99
C ASP A 60 1.61 -15.66 13.88
N GLY A 61 2.61 -15.37 13.03
CA GLY A 61 2.95 -16.23 11.90
C GLY A 61 2.03 -16.07 10.68
N ALA A 62 1.17 -15.06 10.61
CA ALA A 62 0.27 -14.83 9.47
C ALA A 62 1.00 -14.74 8.12
N LEU A 63 2.25 -14.26 8.09
CA LEU A 63 3.06 -14.23 6.86
C LEU A 63 3.41 -15.62 6.31
N ASN A 64 3.38 -16.65 7.16
CA ASN A 64 3.82 -18.01 6.83
C ASN A 64 2.65 -18.97 6.62
N ILE A 65 1.43 -18.45 6.47
CA ILE A 65 0.25 -19.31 6.21
C ILE A 65 0.39 -20.04 4.87
N SER A 66 -0.14 -21.26 4.83
CA SER A 66 -0.24 -22.03 3.60
C SER A 66 -1.60 -21.86 2.95
N ILE A 67 -1.62 -21.50 1.68
CA ILE A 67 -2.82 -21.48 0.86
C ILE A 67 -2.97 -22.85 0.20
N THR A 68 -3.97 -23.61 0.61
CA THR A 68 -4.19 -24.98 0.15
C THR A 68 -5.43 -25.11 -0.76
N VAL A 69 -6.33 -24.14 -0.70
CA VAL A 69 -7.53 -24.12 -1.55
C VAL A 69 -7.16 -23.51 -2.91
N PRO A 70 -7.28 -24.26 -4.03
CA PRO A 70 -7.06 -23.71 -5.36
C PRO A 70 -7.97 -22.52 -5.64
N GLY A 71 -7.45 -21.49 -6.32
CA GLY A 71 -8.20 -20.27 -6.61
C GLY A 71 -8.24 -19.26 -5.46
N VAL A 72 -7.38 -19.45 -4.44
CA VAL A 72 -7.11 -18.46 -3.40
C VAL A 72 -5.67 -18.00 -3.49
N TRP A 73 -5.43 -16.71 -3.26
CA TRP A 73 -4.11 -16.07 -3.29
C TRP A 73 -3.92 -15.16 -2.08
N ILE A 74 -2.69 -14.80 -1.79
CA ILE A 74 -2.36 -13.73 -0.84
C ILE A 74 -2.41 -12.40 -1.60
N ALA A 75 -3.40 -11.58 -1.28
CA ALA A 75 -3.57 -10.24 -1.86
C ALA A 75 -2.62 -9.22 -1.22
N ASN A 76 -2.45 -9.27 0.10
CA ASN A 76 -1.62 -8.31 0.82
C ASN A 76 -0.79 -9.00 1.91
N ARG A 77 0.48 -8.67 1.97
CA ARG A 77 1.42 -9.02 3.05
C ARG A 77 1.62 -7.75 3.90
N ASN A 78 0.66 -7.51 4.82
CA ASN A 78 0.54 -6.22 5.51
C ASN A 78 1.50 -6.06 6.69
N SER A 79 1.68 -7.11 7.48
CA SER A 79 2.61 -7.14 8.62
C SER A 79 2.93 -8.59 9.00
N PRO A 80 3.90 -8.85 9.90
CA PRO A 80 4.17 -10.20 10.43
C PRO A 80 2.93 -10.88 11.03
N ARG A 81 1.94 -10.08 11.44
CA ARG A 81 0.71 -10.52 12.09
C ARG A 81 -0.55 -10.39 11.21
N GLN A 82 -0.42 -9.92 9.96
CA GLN A 82 -1.58 -9.70 9.10
C GLN A 82 -1.27 -9.92 7.63
N VAL A 83 -2.03 -10.80 7.01
CA VAL A 83 -2.13 -10.91 5.54
C VAL A 83 -3.60 -10.81 5.13
N VAL A 84 -3.83 -10.57 3.85
CA VAL A 84 -5.17 -10.62 3.25
C VAL A 84 -5.15 -11.69 2.19
N ILE A 85 -6.10 -12.61 2.25
CA ILE A 85 -6.37 -13.61 1.21
C ILE A 85 -7.49 -13.15 0.30
N THR A 86 -7.47 -13.60 -0.96
CA THR A 86 -8.38 -13.19 -2.02
C THR A 86 -8.66 -14.35 -2.96
N GLY A 87 -9.81 -14.34 -3.62
CA GLY A 87 -10.22 -15.40 -4.56
C GLY A 87 -11.71 -15.41 -4.78
N GLY A 88 -12.25 -16.53 -5.27
CA GLY A 88 -13.70 -16.74 -5.28
C GLY A 88 -14.27 -16.76 -3.86
N ALA A 89 -15.47 -16.23 -3.65
CA ALA A 89 -16.05 -16.09 -2.31
C ALA A 89 -16.18 -17.44 -1.57
N ALA A 90 -16.57 -18.50 -2.27
CA ALA A 90 -16.67 -19.84 -1.71
C ALA A 90 -15.29 -20.41 -1.35
N GLU A 91 -14.28 -20.19 -2.22
CA GLU A 91 -12.89 -20.63 -2.02
C GLU A 91 -12.26 -19.90 -0.83
N VAL A 92 -12.43 -18.57 -0.74
CA VAL A 92 -11.96 -17.76 0.39
C VAL A 92 -12.63 -18.22 1.68
N LYS A 93 -13.93 -18.52 1.68
CA LYS A 93 -14.63 -19.04 2.86
C LYS A 93 -14.06 -20.38 3.31
N ARG A 94 -13.78 -21.31 2.38
CA ARG A 94 -13.15 -22.61 2.71
C ARG A 94 -11.75 -22.43 3.30
N GLN A 95 -10.93 -21.61 2.67
CA GLN A 95 -9.57 -21.32 3.18
C GLN A 95 -9.62 -20.62 4.55
N SER A 96 -10.57 -19.73 4.76
CA SER A 96 -10.78 -19.06 6.04
C SER A 96 -11.06 -20.06 7.16
N ALA A 97 -11.98 -21.02 6.95
CA ALA A 97 -12.30 -22.04 7.94
C ALA A 97 -11.08 -22.92 8.30
N LEU A 98 -10.23 -23.25 7.32
CA LEU A 98 -8.97 -23.96 7.57
C LEU A 98 -8.01 -23.14 8.43
N LEU A 99 -7.87 -21.84 8.16
CA LEU A 99 -6.99 -20.97 8.93
C LEU A 99 -7.54 -20.71 10.35
N GLU A 100 -8.85 -20.60 10.50
CA GLU A 100 -9.49 -20.50 11.82
C GLU A 100 -9.23 -21.77 12.66
N SER A 101 -9.29 -22.96 12.07
CA SER A 101 -8.96 -24.21 12.75
C SER A 101 -7.49 -24.32 13.18
N GLN A 102 -6.60 -23.53 12.55
CA GLN A 102 -5.18 -23.39 12.91
C GLN A 102 -4.95 -22.30 13.97
N GLY A 103 -6.02 -21.63 14.47
CA GLY A 103 -5.94 -20.63 15.51
C GLY A 103 -5.80 -19.18 15.02
N PHE A 104 -5.86 -18.91 13.71
CA PHE A 104 -5.87 -17.54 13.21
C PHE A 104 -7.26 -16.91 13.38
N LYS A 105 -7.28 -15.61 13.66
CA LYS A 105 -8.50 -14.81 13.54
C LYS A 105 -8.69 -14.43 12.08
N VAL A 106 -9.82 -14.80 11.48
CA VAL A 106 -10.14 -14.43 10.11
C VAL A 106 -11.34 -13.49 10.09
N VAL A 107 -11.23 -12.40 9.33
CA VAL A 107 -12.26 -11.37 9.20
C VAL A 107 -12.56 -11.15 7.73
N ALA A 108 -13.77 -11.50 7.31
CA ALA A 108 -14.24 -11.23 5.96
C ALA A 108 -14.27 -9.72 5.68
N LEU A 109 -13.80 -9.33 4.51
CA LEU A 109 -13.82 -7.94 4.07
C LEU A 109 -15.04 -7.68 3.19
N SER A 110 -15.68 -6.53 3.39
CA SER A 110 -16.86 -6.10 2.60
C SER A 110 -16.43 -5.60 1.21
N VAL A 111 -16.03 -6.51 0.34
CA VAL A 111 -15.61 -6.23 -1.05
C VAL A 111 -16.31 -7.20 -2.00
N ALA A 112 -16.59 -6.73 -3.22
CA ALA A 112 -17.29 -7.50 -4.23
C ALA A 112 -16.36 -8.29 -5.17
N ASN A 113 -15.06 -7.99 -5.17
CA ASN A 113 -14.11 -8.52 -6.14
C ASN A 113 -12.87 -9.10 -5.44
N ALA A 114 -12.18 -10.02 -6.14
CA ALA A 114 -10.94 -10.63 -5.70
C ALA A 114 -9.73 -9.76 -6.07
N TYR A 115 -9.57 -8.60 -5.42
CA TYR A 115 -8.49 -7.67 -5.70
C TYR A 115 -7.12 -8.30 -5.49
N HIS A 116 -6.12 -7.83 -6.25
CA HIS A 116 -4.73 -8.30 -6.18
C HIS A 116 -4.58 -9.81 -6.46
N SER A 117 -5.34 -10.32 -7.43
CA SER A 117 -5.30 -11.70 -7.91
C SER A 117 -5.46 -11.78 -9.42
N PRO A 118 -5.22 -12.95 -10.03
CA PRO A 118 -5.47 -13.17 -11.46
C PRO A 118 -6.91 -12.92 -11.91
N HIS A 119 -7.89 -12.99 -11.00
CA HIS A 119 -9.28 -12.63 -11.28
C HIS A 119 -9.47 -11.17 -11.76
N MET A 120 -8.48 -10.32 -11.52
CA MET A 120 -8.51 -8.92 -11.93
C MET A 120 -7.83 -8.67 -13.30
N GLN A 121 -7.59 -9.72 -14.09
CA GLN A 121 -6.85 -9.59 -15.35
C GLN A 121 -7.52 -8.62 -16.33
N GLY A 122 -8.85 -8.67 -16.51
CA GLY A 122 -9.57 -7.74 -17.38
C GLY A 122 -9.40 -6.27 -16.96
N ALA A 123 -9.42 -5.99 -15.64
CA ALA A 123 -9.14 -4.67 -15.11
C ALA A 123 -7.67 -4.26 -15.33
N SER A 124 -6.75 -5.18 -15.21
CA SER A 124 -5.32 -4.95 -15.47
C SER A 124 -5.07 -4.63 -16.95
N ASP A 125 -5.69 -5.37 -17.88
CA ASP A 125 -5.57 -5.14 -19.31
C ASP A 125 -6.12 -3.77 -19.74
N TYR A 126 -7.25 -3.37 -19.16
CA TYR A 126 -7.79 -2.03 -19.35
C TYR A 126 -6.83 -0.96 -18.83
N PHE A 127 -6.30 -1.14 -17.62
CA PHE A 127 -5.37 -0.20 -17.00
C PHE A 127 -4.05 -0.11 -17.77
N MET A 128 -3.54 -1.22 -18.30
CA MET A 128 -2.35 -1.26 -19.15
C MET A 128 -2.56 -0.45 -20.45
N LYS A 129 -3.72 -0.56 -21.10
CA LYS A 129 -4.07 0.27 -22.27
C LYS A 129 -4.06 1.75 -21.92
N LEU A 130 -4.55 2.13 -20.75
CA LEU A 130 -4.53 3.50 -20.27
C LEU A 130 -3.10 3.98 -20.02
N LEU A 131 -2.28 3.16 -19.35
CA LEU A 131 -0.88 3.47 -19.07
C LEU A 131 -0.04 3.67 -20.34
N SER A 132 -0.39 3.01 -21.46
CA SER A 132 0.34 3.16 -22.73
C SER A 132 0.25 4.58 -23.31
N THR A 133 -0.82 5.30 -23.01
CA THR A 133 -1.06 6.69 -23.45
C THR A 133 -0.81 7.72 -22.34
N ALA A 134 -0.70 7.28 -21.09
CA ALA A 134 -0.49 8.14 -19.95
C ALA A 134 0.91 8.78 -19.94
N GLN A 135 1.00 10.01 -19.43
CA GLN A 135 2.27 10.70 -19.22
C GLN A 135 2.88 10.22 -17.89
N VAL A 136 3.54 9.07 -17.94
CA VAL A 136 4.28 8.49 -16.81
C VAL A 136 5.76 8.73 -17.03
N GLU A 137 6.44 9.37 -16.10
CA GLU A 137 7.88 9.60 -16.13
C GLU A 137 8.61 8.73 -15.09
N ALA A 138 9.93 8.70 -15.14
CA ALA A 138 10.73 8.13 -14.06
C ALA A 138 10.64 9.01 -12.80
N PRO A 139 10.60 8.42 -11.58
CA PRO A 139 10.67 9.19 -10.33
C PRO A 139 11.97 10.01 -10.27
N ARG A 140 11.86 11.31 -9.92
CA ARG A 140 13.04 12.22 -9.90
C ARG A 140 13.25 12.91 -8.56
N LYS A 141 12.21 13.02 -7.72
CA LYS A 141 12.25 13.77 -6.46
C LYS A 141 12.57 12.91 -5.25
N ALA A 142 12.18 11.63 -5.29
CA ALA A 142 12.39 10.65 -4.26
C ALA A 142 12.39 9.26 -4.88
N LYS A 143 13.01 8.26 -4.23
CA LYS A 143 12.86 6.86 -4.65
C LYS A 143 11.46 6.38 -4.31
N VAL A 144 10.76 5.81 -5.28
CA VAL A 144 9.43 5.20 -5.07
C VAL A 144 9.60 3.70 -4.94
N PHE A 145 9.07 3.10 -3.87
CA PHE A 145 9.05 1.66 -3.70
C PHE A 145 7.74 1.07 -4.21
N SER A 146 7.84 -0.01 -4.99
CA SER A 146 6.70 -0.66 -5.61
C SER A 146 6.11 -1.75 -4.73
N ASN A 147 4.77 -1.87 -4.70
CA ASN A 147 4.08 -3.00 -4.07
C ASN A 147 4.36 -4.33 -4.80
N VAL A 148 4.65 -4.29 -6.10
CA VAL A 148 4.84 -5.48 -6.94
C VAL A 148 6.20 -6.12 -6.69
N THR A 149 7.26 -5.32 -6.71
CA THR A 149 8.64 -5.79 -6.58
C THR A 149 9.18 -5.67 -5.15
N ALA A 150 8.55 -4.84 -4.32
CA ALA A 150 9.05 -4.37 -3.03
C ALA A 150 10.35 -3.55 -3.12
N GLU A 151 10.86 -3.31 -4.31
CA GLU A 151 12.08 -2.54 -4.60
C GLU A 151 11.76 -1.15 -5.13
N ALA A 152 12.77 -0.29 -5.17
CA ALA A 152 12.64 1.02 -5.79
C ALA A 152 12.34 0.90 -7.29
N TYR A 153 11.45 1.73 -7.79
CA TYR A 153 11.20 1.84 -9.23
C TYR A 153 12.47 2.19 -9.99
N PRO A 154 12.72 1.56 -11.15
CA PRO A 154 13.82 1.92 -12.02
C PRO A 154 13.70 3.35 -12.55
N VAL A 155 14.84 3.97 -12.87
CA VAL A 155 14.92 5.34 -13.38
C VAL A 155 14.68 5.37 -14.91
N ASN A 156 13.72 4.57 -15.40
CA ASN A 156 13.30 4.60 -16.80
C ASN A 156 11.77 4.43 -16.92
N GLN A 157 11.20 5.13 -17.85
CA GLN A 157 9.77 5.25 -18.05
C GLN A 157 9.09 3.92 -18.44
N SER A 158 9.73 3.10 -19.26
CA SER A 158 9.16 1.82 -19.72
C SER A 158 9.01 0.83 -18.57
N SER A 159 10.02 0.70 -17.73
CA SER A 159 9.98 -0.18 -16.55
C SER A 159 8.97 0.31 -15.48
N VAL A 160 8.81 1.63 -15.33
CA VAL A 160 7.76 2.16 -14.43
C VAL A 160 6.38 1.71 -14.92
N ARG A 161 6.08 1.86 -16.23
CA ARG A 161 4.81 1.40 -16.80
C ARG A 161 4.63 -0.11 -16.69
N GLU A 162 5.65 -0.89 -16.96
CA GLU A 162 5.62 -2.36 -16.87
C GLU A 162 5.28 -2.81 -15.44
N ILE A 163 5.97 -2.29 -14.43
CA ILE A 163 5.72 -2.63 -13.03
C ILE A 163 4.30 -2.22 -12.64
N LEU A 164 3.90 -0.98 -12.99
CA LEU A 164 2.58 -0.45 -12.64
C LEU A 164 1.44 -1.20 -13.35
N SER A 165 1.66 -1.75 -14.54
CA SER A 165 0.65 -2.55 -15.26
C SER A 165 0.27 -3.83 -14.51
N ARG A 166 1.20 -4.42 -13.75
CA ARG A 166 0.97 -5.63 -12.94
C ARG A 166 0.37 -5.34 -11.57
N HIS A 167 0.24 -4.07 -11.20
CA HIS A 167 -0.14 -3.65 -9.85
C HIS A 167 -1.52 -4.17 -9.41
N ILE A 168 -2.49 -4.28 -10.33
CA ILE A 168 -3.87 -4.70 -10.04
C ILE A 168 -3.97 -6.21 -9.76
N THR A 169 -3.12 -7.01 -10.42
CA THR A 169 -3.14 -8.47 -10.32
C THR A 169 -2.11 -9.03 -9.35
N SER A 170 -1.14 -8.23 -8.91
CA SER A 170 -0.06 -8.67 -8.04
C SER A 170 -0.37 -8.42 -6.55
N SER A 171 0.19 -9.25 -5.70
CA SER A 171 0.15 -9.07 -4.25
C SER A 171 0.81 -7.76 -3.82
N VAL A 172 0.24 -7.08 -2.84
CA VAL A 172 0.85 -5.93 -2.16
C VAL A 172 1.87 -6.43 -1.14
N ARG A 173 3.14 -6.29 -1.45
CA ARG A 173 4.27 -6.76 -0.64
C ARG A 173 4.73 -5.69 0.35
N PHE A 174 3.82 -5.24 1.22
CA PHE A 174 4.06 -4.10 2.10
C PHE A 174 5.14 -4.38 3.15
N VAL A 175 5.19 -5.60 3.69
CA VAL A 175 6.25 -6.00 4.65
C VAL A 175 7.62 -5.83 4.01
N GLU A 176 7.82 -6.45 2.85
CA GLU A 176 9.11 -6.43 2.16
C GLU A 176 9.47 -5.01 1.69
N GLN A 177 8.46 -4.21 1.31
CA GLN A 177 8.63 -2.82 0.91
C GLN A 177 9.18 -1.97 2.07
N ILE A 178 8.61 -2.08 3.26
CA ILE A 178 9.04 -1.33 4.45
C ILE A 178 10.42 -1.81 4.92
N GLU A 179 10.68 -3.12 4.92
CA GLU A 179 11.99 -3.67 5.26
C GLU A 179 13.08 -3.18 4.31
N ASN A 180 12.81 -3.14 3.02
CA ASN A 180 13.76 -2.65 2.03
C ASN A 180 14.03 -1.13 2.18
N MET A 181 13.02 -0.35 2.53
CA MET A 181 13.20 1.07 2.86
C MET A 181 14.05 1.24 4.11
N TYR A 182 13.79 0.47 5.16
CA TYR A 182 14.58 0.48 6.39
C TYR A 182 16.04 0.08 6.12
N ALA A 183 16.27 -0.98 5.37
CA ALA A 183 17.61 -1.44 4.99
C ALA A 183 18.39 -0.39 4.17
N GLN A 184 17.68 0.48 3.42
CA GLN A 184 18.29 1.60 2.70
C GLN A 184 18.43 2.88 3.54
N GLY A 185 18.17 2.81 4.85
CA GLY A 185 18.44 3.90 5.80
C GLY A 185 17.21 4.69 6.24
N ALA A 186 15.99 4.34 5.82
CA ALA A 186 14.79 5.00 6.33
C ALA A 186 14.63 4.76 7.83
N ARG A 187 14.38 5.83 8.59
CA ARG A 187 14.16 5.78 10.05
C ARG A 187 12.88 6.52 10.46
N VAL A 188 12.50 7.56 9.73
CA VAL A 188 11.28 8.33 9.99
C VAL A 188 10.26 8.01 8.91
N PHE A 189 9.17 7.34 9.30
CA PHE A 189 8.08 6.95 8.42
C PHE A 189 6.87 7.83 8.68
N VAL A 190 6.38 8.51 7.64
CA VAL A 190 5.27 9.48 7.77
C VAL A 190 4.09 9.04 6.91
N GLU A 191 2.96 8.75 7.53
CA GLU A 191 1.72 8.39 6.85
C GLU A 191 0.89 9.62 6.51
N PHE A 192 0.69 9.87 5.22
CA PHE A 192 -0.26 10.84 4.67
C PHE A 192 -1.55 10.13 4.25
N GLY A 193 -2.59 10.30 5.01
CA GLY A 193 -3.89 9.66 4.77
C GLY A 193 -4.80 9.78 5.98
N PRO A 194 -6.06 9.35 5.86
CA PRO A 194 -6.95 9.28 7.02
C PRO A 194 -6.58 8.10 7.91
N ARG A 195 -6.60 8.31 9.22
CA ARG A 195 -6.24 7.32 10.24
C ARG A 195 -4.72 7.07 10.31
N ASN A 196 -4.33 5.94 10.91
CA ASN A 196 -2.95 5.54 11.17
C ASN A 196 -2.73 4.04 10.86
N THR A 197 -3.35 3.57 9.79
CA THR A 197 -3.32 2.13 9.46
C THR A 197 -1.92 1.70 9.05
N LEU A 198 -1.29 2.44 8.13
CA LEU A 198 0.05 2.10 7.65
C LEU A 198 1.11 2.34 8.72
N THR A 199 0.94 3.36 9.56
CA THR A 199 1.77 3.63 10.74
C THR A 199 1.84 2.40 11.63
N LYS A 200 0.68 1.83 12.02
CA LYS A 200 0.62 0.62 12.86
C LYS A 200 1.20 -0.62 12.18
N LEU A 201 1.02 -0.77 10.87
CA LEU A 201 1.62 -1.86 10.12
C LEU A 201 3.14 -1.72 10.09
N THR A 202 3.66 -0.52 9.85
CA THR A 202 5.10 -0.22 9.87
C THR A 202 5.73 -0.49 11.24
N GLU A 203 5.06 -0.08 12.32
CA GLU A 203 5.48 -0.40 13.70
C GLU A 203 5.59 -1.91 13.92
N GLN A 204 4.60 -2.68 13.47
CA GLN A 204 4.63 -4.15 13.59
C GLN A 204 5.74 -4.78 12.76
N ILE A 205 5.99 -4.26 11.56
CA ILE A 205 7.04 -4.75 10.67
C ILE A 205 8.41 -4.52 11.30
N LEU A 206 8.70 -3.30 11.72
CA LEU A 206 10.03 -2.90 12.18
C LEU A 206 10.30 -3.23 13.65
N LYS A 207 9.30 -3.72 14.40
CA LYS A 207 9.43 -4.00 15.83
C LYS A 207 10.62 -4.92 16.18
N HIS A 208 10.93 -5.89 15.33
CA HIS A 208 11.97 -6.86 15.59
C HIS A 208 13.38 -6.28 15.50
N HIS A 209 13.57 -5.14 14.83
CA HIS A 209 14.87 -4.46 14.76
C HIS A 209 15.27 -3.82 16.10
N ASN A 210 14.32 -3.54 17.00
CA ASN A 210 14.55 -2.82 18.27
C ASN A 210 15.38 -1.55 18.09
N ASP A 211 15.26 -0.88 16.94
CA ASP A 211 16.02 0.31 16.59
C ASP A 211 15.38 1.55 17.25
N PRO A 212 16.07 2.23 18.19
CA PRO A 212 15.53 3.38 18.90
C PRO A 212 15.35 4.63 18.03
N ASP A 213 15.94 4.63 16.83
CA ASP A 213 15.87 5.76 15.91
C ASP A 213 14.64 5.70 15.01
N VAL A 214 13.97 4.55 14.93
CA VAL A 214 12.74 4.39 14.14
C VAL A 214 11.61 5.23 14.76
N ARG A 215 11.00 6.06 13.93
CA ARG A 215 9.79 6.85 14.25
C ARG A 215 8.72 6.62 13.19
N THR A 216 7.50 6.46 13.65
CA THR A 216 6.32 6.35 12.80
C THR A 216 5.32 7.44 13.16
N ILE A 217 4.93 8.27 12.21
CA ILE A 217 4.11 9.46 12.42
C ILE A 217 2.94 9.44 11.46
N ALA A 218 1.71 9.58 11.97
CA ALA A 218 0.51 9.71 11.16
C ALA A 218 0.00 11.16 11.17
N VAL A 219 -0.03 11.81 10.00
CA VAL A 219 -0.42 13.22 9.87
C VAL A 219 -1.89 13.46 10.26
N ASN A 220 -2.78 12.49 10.02
CA ASN A 220 -4.21 12.60 10.34
C ASN A 220 -4.72 11.30 10.99
N SER A 221 -4.22 11.02 12.20
CA SER A 221 -4.33 9.72 12.86
C SER A 221 -5.75 9.31 13.29
N THR A 222 -6.70 10.24 13.42
CA THR A 222 -8.05 9.96 13.90
C THR A 222 -9.08 10.97 13.39
N SER A 223 -10.31 10.50 13.16
CA SER A 223 -11.46 11.36 12.82
C SER A 223 -12.09 12.05 14.04
N LYS A 224 -11.60 11.76 15.25
CA LYS A 224 -12.15 12.29 16.51
C LYS A 224 -11.55 13.65 16.91
N GLN A 225 -10.53 14.12 16.21
CA GLN A 225 -9.86 15.40 16.44
C GLN A 225 -9.82 16.22 15.16
N CYS A 226 -9.70 17.55 15.31
CA CYS A 226 -9.52 18.45 14.18
C CYS A 226 -8.23 18.10 13.42
N SER A 227 -8.30 18.02 12.10
CA SER A 227 -7.13 17.69 11.25
C SER A 227 -6.00 18.71 11.37
N ASP A 228 -6.32 20.01 11.63
CA ASP A 228 -5.33 21.04 11.84
C ASP A 228 -4.48 20.76 13.12
N VAL A 229 -5.14 20.37 14.20
CA VAL A 229 -4.44 19.99 15.46
C VAL A 229 -3.55 18.77 15.24
N LEU A 230 -4.04 17.77 14.48
CA LEU A 230 -3.26 16.57 14.19
C LEU A 230 -2.06 16.89 13.29
N LEU A 231 -2.23 17.76 12.30
CA LEU A 231 -1.14 18.20 11.42
C LEU A 231 -0.03 18.93 12.23
N ARG A 232 -0.41 19.84 13.15
CA ARG A 232 0.55 20.54 14.02
C ARG A 232 1.31 19.57 14.93
N LYS A 233 0.62 18.59 15.52
CA LYS A 233 1.26 17.53 16.32
C LYS A 233 2.27 16.75 15.48
N ALA A 234 1.89 16.30 14.30
CA ALA A 234 2.78 15.56 13.40
C ALA A 234 4.02 16.40 13.00
N ALA A 235 3.84 17.71 12.79
CA ALA A 235 4.95 18.61 12.52
C ALA A 235 5.91 18.75 13.70
N ILE A 236 5.39 18.85 14.93
CA ILE A 236 6.22 18.87 16.15
C ILE A 236 6.99 17.54 16.28
N GLU A 237 6.32 16.39 16.07
CA GLU A 237 6.97 15.08 16.11
C GLU A 237 8.08 14.96 15.06
N LEU A 238 7.89 15.50 13.85
CA LEU A 238 8.92 15.58 12.81
C LEU A 238 10.12 16.44 13.25
N CYS A 239 9.87 17.61 13.83
CA CYS A 239 10.94 18.47 14.37
C CYS A 239 11.74 17.74 15.46
N VAL A 240 11.06 17.06 16.39
CA VAL A 240 11.71 16.26 17.45
C VAL A 240 12.52 15.10 16.87
N ALA A 241 12.06 14.52 15.75
CA ALA A 241 12.79 13.49 15.00
C ALA A 241 13.97 14.05 14.18
N GLY A 242 14.27 15.35 14.27
CA GLY A 242 15.36 16.00 13.55
C GLY A 242 15.07 16.32 12.09
N VAL A 243 13.83 16.20 11.64
CA VAL A 243 13.45 16.58 10.28
C VAL A 243 13.33 18.07 10.15
N ALA A 244 14.17 18.69 9.32
CA ALA A 244 14.09 20.14 9.06
C ALA A 244 12.81 20.46 8.28
N LEU A 245 11.97 21.30 8.88
CA LEU A 245 10.79 21.88 8.23
C LEU A 245 11.10 23.35 7.93
N ALA A 246 10.96 23.76 6.66
CA ALA A 246 11.09 25.14 6.27
C ALA A 246 9.81 25.91 6.62
N ASP A 247 9.93 27.08 7.22
CA ASP A 247 8.85 28.06 7.44
C ASP A 247 7.57 27.48 8.06
N PHE A 248 7.70 26.49 8.94
CA PHE A 248 6.58 25.92 9.66
C PHE A 248 6.46 26.58 11.04
N ASP A 249 5.43 27.42 11.20
CA ASP A 249 4.97 27.89 12.50
C ASP A 249 3.92 26.93 13.06
N PRO A 250 4.22 26.18 14.13
CA PRO A 250 3.29 25.23 14.73
C PRO A 250 2.20 25.90 15.59
N TRP A 251 2.24 27.25 15.78
CA TRP A 251 1.33 28.01 16.66
C TRP A 251 0.25 28.80 15.95
#